data_b7165521e85f3191c867fa863a7a3e03
#
_entry.id   b7165521e85f3191c867fa863a7a3e03
#
_cell.length_a   1.000
_cell.length_b   1.000
_cell.length_c   1.000
_cell.angle_alpha   90.00
_cell.angle_beta   90.00
_cell.angle_gamma   90.00
#
_symmetry.space_group_name_H-M   'P 1'
#
loop_
_entity.id
_entity.type
_entity.pdbx_description
1 polymer ?
#
loop_
_entity_poly.entity_id
_entity_poly.type
_entity_poly.pdbx_seq_one_letter_code
_entity_poly.pdbx_strand_id
1 'polypeptide(L)'
;MLLIVDDEPNLLDLLRRYLSRLGYEVETCGDAQDALSLFQAAPDRFSMAITDLTLPSFNGEELIERMRQLRPGLPAIITSGYPYQPRAAGVVFLQKPFLPQMLVEAVEKTLKGSS
;
A
#
# COMPACT_ATOMS: atom_id res chain seq x y z
N MET A 1 -0.10 8.96 -7.54
CA MET A 1 -0.68 8.98 -6.19
C MET A 1 -0.48 7.63 -5.51
N LEU A 2 -0.12 7.63 -4.25
CA LEU A 2 0.03 6.42 -3.44
C LEU A 2 -1.27 6.16 -2.69
N LEU A 3 -1.68 4.89 -2.61
CA LEU A 3 -2.81 4.46 -1.79
C LEU A 3 -2.28 3.69 -0.60
N ILE A 4 -2.55 4.18 0.62
CA ILE A 4 -2.09 3.53 1.85
C ILE A 4 -3.30 3.02 2.62
N VAL A 5 -3.29 1.73 2.94
CA VAL A 5 -4.41 1.05 3.60
C VAL A 5 -3.93 0.42 4.90
N ASP A 6 -4.49 0.87 6.02
CA ASP A 6 -4.15 0.40 7.35
C ASP A 6 -5.26 0.80 8.31
N ASP A 7 -5.62 -0.06 9.25
CA ASP A 7 -6.70 0.22 10.17
C ASP A 7 -6.28 1.05 11.40
N GLU A 8 -5.03 1.48 11.47
CA GLU A 8 -4.54 2.37 12.52
C GLU A 8 -4.57 3.83 12.05
N PRO A 9 -5.53 4.65 12.51
CA PRO A 9 -5.64 6.03 12.03
C PRO A 9 -4.40 6.88 12.29
N ASN A 10 -3.74 6.66 13.43
CA ASN A 10 -2.55 7.44 13.78
C ASN A 10 -1.39 7.14 12.84
N LEU A 11 -1.23 5.88 12.45
CA LEU A 11 -0.19 5.50 11.49
C LEU A 11 -0.49 6.09 10.12
N LEU A 12 -1.74 6.02 9.66
CA LEU A 12 -2.13 6.60 8.38
C LEU A 12 -1.82 8.09 8.34
N ASP A 13 -2.15 8.82 9.41
CA ASP A 13 -1.90 10.25 9.48
C ASP A 13 -0.41 10.57 9.45
N LEU A 14 0.38 9.82 10.21
CA LEU A 14 1.83 9.98 10.24
C LEU A 14 2.45 9.76 8.86
N LEU A 15 2.09 8.66 8.19
CA LEU A 15 2.64 8.32 6.90
C LEU A 15 2.21 9.32 5.83
N ARG A 16 0.93 9.74 5.86
CA ARG A 16 0.45 10.74 4.90
C ARG A 16 1.23 12.04 5.02
N ARG A 17 1.45 12.53 6.24
CA ARG A 17 2.21 13.75 6.48
C ARG A 17 3.65 13.62 6.01
N TYR A 18 4.28 12.51 6.37
CA TYR A 18 5.68 12.30 6.04
C TYR A 18 5.90 12.25 4.52
N LEU A 19 5.08 11.45 3.83
CA LEU A 19 5.20 11.28 2.39
C LEU A 19 4.81 12.55 1.64
N SER A 20 3.79 13.27 2.13
CA SER A 20 3.37 14.54 1.51
C SER A 20 4.47 15.58 1.55
N ARG A 21 5.24 15.63 2.63
CA ARG A 21 6.38 16.56 2.73
C ARG A 21 7.47 16.26 1.70
N LEU A 22 7.55 15.01 1.26
CA LEU A 22 8.51 14.58 0.25
C LEU A 22 7.97 14.74 -1.17
N GLY A 23 6.77 15.29 -1.33
CA GLY A 23 6.18 15.55 -2.62
C GLY A 23 5.25 14.47 -3.16
N TYR A 24 4.99 13.40 -2.41
CA TYR A 24 4.06 12.37 -2.84
C TYR A 24 2.61 12.80 -2.58
N GLU A 25 1.73 12.49 -3.52
CA GLU A 25 0.31 12.59 -3.29
C GLU A 25 -0.17 11.27 -2.69
N VAL A 26 -0.95 11.34 -1.62
CA VAL A 26 -1.33 10.17 -0.82
C VAL A 26 -2.82 10.17 -0.53
N GLU A 27 -3.47 9.02 -0.75
CA GLU A 27 -4.81 8.72 -0.26
C GLU A 27 -4.70 7.63 0.81
N THR A 28 -5.51 7.71 1.85
CA THR A 28 -5.49 6.74 2.94
C THR A 28 -6.87 6.13 3.15
N CYS A 29 -6.91 4.85 3.50
CA CYS A 29 -8.12 4.10 3.83
C CYS A 29 -7.87 3.17 5.00
N GLY A 30 -8.89 2.97 5.83
CA GLY A 30 -8.81 2.06 6.98
C GLY A 30 -9.44 0.68 6.76
N ASP A 31 -9.96 0.40 5.57
CA ASP A 31 -10.73 -0.81 5.27
C ASP A 31 -10.46 -1.25 3.85
N ALA A 32 -10.32 -2.57 3.64
CA ALA A 32 -9.96 -3.09 2.32
C ALA A 32 -11.05 -2.86 1.28
N GLN A 33 -12.32 -2.98 1.66
CA GLN A 33 -13.42 -2.75 0.72
C GLN A 33 -13.48 -1.30 0.28
N ASP A 34 -13.29 -0.36 1.21
CA ASP A 34 -13.27 1.07 0.89
C ASP A 34 -12.11 1.39 -0.05
N ALA A 35 -10.95 0.80 0.22
CA ALA A 35 -9.77 0.99 -0.63
C ALA A 35 -10.00 0.46 -2.03
N LEU A 36 -10.63 -0.72 -2.14
CA LEU A 36 -10.94 -1.30 -3.45
C LEU A 36 -11.91 -0.43 -4.23
N SER A 37 -12.95 0.09 -3.55
CA SER A 37 -13.93 0.98 -4.19
C SER A 37 -13.27 2.26 -4.70
N LEU A 38 -12.37 2.84 -3.89
CA LEU A 38 -11.64 4.02 -4.28
C LEU A 38 -10.74 3.76 -5.49
N PHE A 39 -10.07 2.62 -5.51
CA PHE A 39 -9.21 2.22 -6.61
C PHE A 39 -10.02 1.97 -7.89
N GLN A 40 -11.15 1.27 -7.78
CA GLN A 40 -12.00 0.94 -8.92
C GLN A 40 -12.56 2.19 -9.61
N ALA A 41 -12.80 3.25 -8.84
CA ALA A 41 -13.34 4.50 -9.39
C ALA A 41 -12.36 5.18 -10.34
N ALA A 42 -11.05 5.02 -10.11
CA ALA A 42 -10.02 5.65 -10.95
C ALA A 42 -8.71 4.86 -10.85
N PRO A 43 -8.61 3.67 -11.46
CA PRO A 43 -7.42 2.81 -11.29
C PRO A 43 -6.13 3.48 -11.77
N ASP A 44 -6.21 4.33 -12.77
CA ASP A 44 -5.02 4.98 -13.33
C ASP A 44 -4.47 6.12 -12.46
N ARG A 45 -5.22 6.55 -11.46
CA ARG A 45 -4.76 7.58 -10.52
C ARG A 45 -3.62 7.09 -9.63
N PHE A 46 -3.59 5.79 -9.36
CA PHE A 46 -2.67 5.23 -8.36
C PHE A 46 -1.45 4.60 -9.00
N SER A 47 -0.29 5.01 -8.54
CA SER A 47 0.98 4.45 -9.00
C SER A 47 1.43 3.25 -8.16
N MET A 48 0.86 3.10 -6.96
CA MET A 48 1.27 2.05 -6.03
C MET A 48 0.22 1.89 -4.92
N ALA A 49 0.10 0.68 -4.40
CA ALA A 49 -0.68 0.38 -3.20
C ALA A 49 0.24 -0.09 -2.08
N ILE A 50 0.06 0.46 -0.88
CA ILE A 50 0.77 0.05 0.33
C ILE A 50 -0.31 -0.38 1.31
N THR A 51 -0.34 -1.65 1.68
CA THR A 51 -1.42 -2.18 2.50
C THR A 51 -0.91 -3.03 3.65
N ASP A 52 -1.57 -2.87 4.82
CA ASP A 52 -1.40 -3.82 5.90
C ASP A 52 -1.98 -5.16 5.45
N LEU A 53 -1.38 -6.26 5.90
CA LEU A 53 -1.89 -7.59 5.61
C LEU A 53 -3.23 -7.84 6.31
N THR A 54 -3.33 -7.43 7.58
CA THR A 54 -4.52 -7.66 8.40
C THR A 54 -5.42 -6.43 8.38
N LEU A 55 -6.58 -6.53 7.73
CA LEU A 55 -7.53 -5.42 7.56
C LEU A 55 -8.95 -5.90 7.79
N PRO A 56 -9.87 -4.98 8.13
CA PRO A 56 -11.30 -5.30 8.05
C PRO A 56 -11.72 -5.62 6.61
N SER A 57 -12.77 -6.37 6.47
CA SER A 57 -13.39 -6.87 5.24
C SER A 57 -12.63 -8.04 4.63
N PHE A 58 -11.41 -7.83 4.15
CA PHE A 58 -10.54 -8.90 3.67
C PHE A 58 -9.10 -8.44 3.78
N ASN A 59 -8.14 -9.36 3.65
CA ASN A 59 -6.75 -9.03 3.92
C ASN A 59 -6.07 -8.29 2.77
N GLY A 60 -4.87 -7.77 3.04
CA GLY A 60 -4.12 -6.98 2.07
C GLY A 60 -3.66 -7.76 0.85
N GLU A 61 -3.39 -9.06 1.01
CA GLU A 61 -3.00 -9.90 -0.12
C GLU A 61 -4.16 -10.00 -1.13
N GLU A 62 -5.36 -10.24 -0.64
CA GLU A 62 -6.54 -10.29 -1.49
C GLU A 62 -6.85 -8.93 -2.12
N LEU A 63 -6.63 -7.85 -1.36
CA LEU A 63 -6.82 -6.50 -1.89
C LEU A 63 -5.93 -6.26 -3.12
N ILE A 64 -4.65 -6.61 -3.01
CA ILE A 64 -3.71 -6.45 -4.12
C ILE A 64 -4.13 -7.32 -5.31
N GLU A 65 -4.55 -8.55 -5.06
CA GLU A 65 -5.01 -9.45 -6.13
C GLU A 65 -6.18 -8.83 -6.90
N ARG A 66 -7.16 -8.28 -6.17
CA ARG A 66 -8.33 -7.64 -6.78
C ARG A 66 -7.95 -6.37 -7.55
N MET A 67 -7.05 -5.57 -7.01
CA MET A 67 -6.57 -4.37 -7.69
C MET A 67 -5.83 -4.74 -8.98
N ARG A 68 -5.05 -5.81 -8.97
CA ARG A 68 -4.29 -6.26 -10.14
C ARG A 68 -5.17 -6.88 -11.21
N GLN A 69 -6.41 -7.24 -10.91
CA GLN A 69 -7.37 -7.62 -11.94
C GLN A 69 -7.73 -6.41 -12.82
N LEU A 70 -7.68 -5.21 -12.25
CA LEU A 70 -7.95 -3.96 -12.97
C LEU A 70 -6.67 -3.35 -13.55
N ARG A 71 -5.55 -3.52 -12.84
CA ARG A 71 -4.24 -3.02 -13.27
C ARG A 71 -3.17 -4.08 -13.06
N PRO A 72 -2.98 -4.97 -14.04
CA PRO A 72 -1.89 -5.96 -13.95
C PRO A 72 -0.55 -5.25 -13.76
N GLY A 73 0.26 -5.78 -12.84
CA GLY A 73 1.58 -5.19 -12.56
C GLY A 73 1.59 -4.00 -11.65
N LEU A 74 0.46 -3.66 -11.01
CA LEU A 74 0.44 -2.57 -10.03
C LEU A 74 1.51 -2.80 -8.97
N PRO A 75 2.44 -1.85 -8.77
CA PRO A 75 3.43 -1.96 -7.70
C PRO A 75 2.74 -1.97 -6.34
N ALA A 76 3.21 -2.82 -5.44
CA ALA A 76 2.57 -2.97 -4.13
C ALA A 76 3.56 -3.33 -3.04
N ILE A 77 3.24 -2.87 -1.82
CA ILE A 77 3.97 -3.19 -0.60
C ILE A 77 2.96 -3.73 0.41
N ILE A 78 3.29 -4.84 1.06
CA ILE A 78 2.50 -5.37 2.19
C ILE A 78 3.27 -5.11 3.48
N THR A 79 2.57 -4.61 4.51
CA THR A 79 3.14 -4.47 5.85
C THR A 79 2.46 -5.44 6.80
N SER A 80 3.17 -5.88 7.84
CA SER A 80 2.63 -6.79 8.84
C SER A 80 3.45 -6.71 10.12
N GLY A 81 2.80 -6.94 11.26
CA GLY A 81 3.49 -7.01 12.56
C GLY A 81 4.24 -8.32 12.79
N TYR A 82 4.09 -9.29 11.90
CA TYR A 82 4.80 -10.56 11.96
C TYR A 82 5.41 -10.88 10.58
N PRO A 83 6.45 -11.76 10.54
CA PRO A 83 7.06 -12.11 9.26
C PRO A 83 6.05 -12.72 8.30
N TYR A 84 6.08 -12.28 7.05
CA TYR A 84 5.14 -12.73 6.03
C TYR A 84 5.81 -12.70 4.66
N GLN A 85 5.54 -13.70 3.84
CA GLN A 85 6.03 -13.73 2.48
C GLN A 85 4.86 -13.53 1.51
N PRO A 86 4.80 -12.40 0.81
CA PRO A 86 3.73 -12.16 -0.16
C PRO A 86 3.68 -13.22 -1.23
N ARG A 87 2.46 -13.65 -1.60
CA ARG A 87 2.25 -14.64 -2.67
C ARG A 87 2.23 -13.98 -4.04
N ALA A 88 1.73 -12.75 -4.11
CA ALA A 88 1.66 -12.01 -5.37
C ALA A 88 3.05 -11.64 -5.86
N ALA A 89 3.29 -11.79 -7.15
CA ALA A 89 4.60 -11.54 -7.73
C ALA A 89 5.04 -10.09 -7.58
N GLY A 90 6.31 -9.88 -7.20
CA GLY A 90 6.89 -8.54 -7.14
C GLY A 90 6.42 -7.67 -5.99
N VAL A 91 5.64 -8.20 -5.06
CA VAL A 91 5.20 -7.44 -3.89
C VAL A 91 6.33 -7.38 -2.87
N VAL A 92 6.65 -6.19 -2.41
CA VAL A 92 7.66 -5.97 -1.38
C VAL A 92 7.03 -6.08 0.01
N PHE A 93 7.73 -6.70 0.93
CA PHE A 93 7.28 -6.84 2.32
C PHE A 93 8.05 -5.90 3.23
N LEU A 94 7.34 -5.23 4.14
CA LEU A 94 7.94 -4.37 5.17
C LEU A 94 7.34 -4.72 6.52
N GLN A 95 8.17 -5.17 7.47
CA GLN A 95 7.68 -5.61 8.78
C GLN A 95 7.53 -4.42 9.74
N LYS A 96 6.42 -4.38 10.46
CA LYS A 96 6.17 -3.41 11.54
C LYS A 96 6.91 -3.85 12.81
N PRO A 97 7.34 -2.93 13.67
CA PRO A 97 7.33 -1.49 13.46
C PRO A 97 8.44 -1.06 12.51
N PHE A 98 8.18 -0.05 11.70
CA PHE A 98 9.19 0.50 10.80
C PHE A 98 9.25 2.02 10.98
N LEU A 99 10.40 2.61 10.64
CA LEU A 99 10.54 4.06 10.60
C LEU A 99 9.96 4.56 9.27
N PRO A 100 9.37 5.77 9.23
CA PRO A 100 8.82 6.31 7.99
C PRO A 100 9.81 6.34 6.84
N GLN A 101 11.10 6.62 7.12
CA GLN A 101 12.14 6.61 6.09
C GLN A 101 12.34 5.23 5.47
N MET A 102 12.09 4.16 6.23
CA MET A 102 12.17 2.79 5.69
C MET A 102 11.07 2.55 4.66
N LEU A 103 9.89 3.10 4.91
CA LEU A 103 8.78 3.03 3.94
C LEU A 103 9.13 3.80 2.67
N VAL A 104 9.72 4.99 2.80
CA VAL A 104 10.13 5.78 1.64
C VAL A 104 11.13 5.01 0.78
N GLU A 105 12.12 4.38 1.42
CA GLU A 105 13.10 3.57 0.70
C GLU A 105 12.43 2.41 -0.05
N ALA A 106 11.46 1.74 0.60
CA ALA A 106 10.70 0.67 -0.03
C ALA A 106 9.87 1.17 -1.20
N VAL A 107 9.24 2.35 -1.07
CA VAL A 107 8.47 2.97 -2.13
C VAL A 107 9.36 3.25 -3.34
N GLU A 108 10.49 3.90 -3.12
CA GLU A 108 11.42 4.23 -4.19
C GLU A 108 11.95 2.98 -4.89
N LYS A 109 12.35 1.97 -4.12
CA LYS A 109 12.83 0.70 -4.67
C LYS A 109 11.75 0.00 -5.48
N THR A 110 10.52 -0.02 -4.99
CA THR A 110 9.41 -0.69 -5.66
C THR A 110 9.04 0.01 -6.96
N LEU A 111 9.04 1.34 -6.97
CA LEU A 111 8.76 2.11 -8.19
C LEU A 111 9.84 1.90 -9.24
N LYS A 112 11.10 1.84 -8.83
CA LYS A 112 12.21 1.56 -9.75
C LYS A 112 12.14 0.15 -10.31
N GLY A 113 11.81 -0.81 -9.47
CA GLY A 113 11.73 -2.21 -9.87
C GLY A 113 10.58 -2.52 -10.81
N SER A 114 9.59 -1.64 -10.90
CA SER A 114 8.42 -1.83 -11.76
C SER A 114 8.55 -1.17 -13.13
N SER A 115 9.67 -0.51 -13.38
CA SER A 115 9.93 0.14 -14.67
C SER A 115 10.53 -0.82 -15.71
#